data_e815da44a2947a803447cbfbc849980b
#
_entry.id   e815da44a2947a803447cbfbc849980b
#
_cell.length_a   1.000
_cell.length_b   1.000
_cell.length_c   1.000
_cell.angle_alpha   90.00
_cell.angle_beta   90.00
_cell.angle_gamma   90.00
#
_symmetry.space_group_name_H-M   'P 1'
#
loop_
_entity.id
_entity.type
_entity.pdbx_description
1 polymer ?
#
loop_
_entity_poly.entity_id
_entity_poly.type
_entity_poly.pdbx_seq_one_letter_code
_entity_poly.pdbx_strand_id
1 'polypeptide(L)'
;MQSYRRLDHAQITKTLHELRARIAERFPDANLGRLCEQLLEVSHEASDCVAYLDRPNWPLRAAAGAAVLILASVLVAVGVLTWNAPARMTLSDLIQTIEAGVNDVVFFGVAVFFIVSIEGRVKRRRALGMLHELRSLAHIVDMHQLTKDPERLASQRGASSDHAQPTMGADLGKYLDFCSELLSLISKIAALFVQHLNDSVVLAAVNEIEELTTGLSGKIWQKITILERVKAS
;
A
#
# COMPACT_ATOMS: atom_id res chain seq x y z
N MET A 1 -3.60 -5.02 -26.68
CA MET A 1 -3.30 -3.58 -26.49
C MET A 1 -3.08 -3.33 -25.01
N GLN A 2 -1.86 -2.98 -24.60
CA GLN A 2 -1.61 -2.59 -23.22
C GLN A 2 -2.34 -1.27 -22.91
N SER A 3 -3.14 -1.27 -21.86
CA SER A 3 -3.83 -0.06 -21.42
C SER A 3 -2.85 0.79 -20.61
N TYR A 4 -2.35 1.88 -21.16
CA TYR A 4 -1.50 2.86 -20.47
C TYR A 4 -2.20 3.67 -19.37
N ARG A 5 -3.42 3.28 -19.00
CA ARG A 5 -4.23 3.98 -17.97
C ARG A 5 -4.13 3.37 -16.58
N ARG A 6 -3.40 2.26 -16.42
CA ARG A 6 -3.20 1.56 -15.15
C ARG A 6 -1.76 1.13 -15.01
N LEU A 7 -1.26 1.18 -13.79
CA LEU A 7 0.03 0.57 -13.46
C LEU A 7 -0.11 -0.95 -13.58
N ASP A 8 0.90 -1.56 -14.19
CA ASP A 8 0.97 -3.00 -14.35
C ASP A 8 2.08 -3.55 -13.44
N HIS A 9 1.68 -4.38 -12.47
CA HIS A 9 2.61 -5.02 -11.55
C HIS A 9 3.70 -5.81 -12.28
N ALA A 10 3.37 -6.50 -13.37
CA ALA A 10 4.35 -7.29 -14.12
C ALA A 10 5.45 -6.41 -14.71
N GLN A 11 5.12 -5.20 -15.17
CA GLN A 11 6.11 -4.25 -15.68
C GLN A 11 7.01 -3.70 -14.55
N ILE A 12 6.42 -3.43 -13.37
CA ILE A 12 7.19 -2.98 -12.20
C ILE A 12 8.18 -4.06 -11.76
N THR A 13 7.73 -5.31 -11.65
CA THR A 13 8.57 -6.46 -11.27
C THR A 13 9.68 -6.71 -12.30
N LYS A 14 9.38 -6.60 -13.60
CA LYS A 14 10.38 -6.69 -14.66
C LYS A 14 11.45 -5.61 -14.51
N THR A 15 11.05 -4.37 -14.29
CA THR A 15 11.99 -3.25 -14.08
C THR A 15 12.85 -3.48 -12.84
N LEU A 16 12.29 -4.04 -11.75
CA LEU A 16 13.03 -4.42 -10.55
C LEU A 16 14.09 -5.49 -10.85
N HIS A 17 13.77 -6.51 -11.64
CA HIS A 17 14.74 -7.54 -12.04
C HIS A 17 15.88 -6.95 -12.88
N GLU A 18 15.57 -6.06 -13.82
CA GLU A 18 16.57 -5.37 -14.63
C GLU A 18 17.45 -4.46 -13.76
N LEU A 19 16.87 -3.75 -12.79
CA LEU A 19 17.61 -2.93 -11.85
C LEU A 19 18.55 -3.77 -10.98
N ARG A 20 18.05 -4.90 -10.45
CA ARG A 20 18.86 -5.84 -9.66
C ARG A 20 20.07 -6.35 -10.45
N ALA A 21 19.89 -6.72 -11.71
CA ALA A 21 20.97 -7.18 -12.57
C ALA A 21 22.04 -6.10 -12.74
N ARG A 22 21.63 -4.85 -13.03
CA ARG A 22 22.55 -3.69 -13.16
C ARG A 22 23.29 -3.37 -11.85
N ILE A 23 22.62 -3.50 -10.70
CA ILE A 23 23.25 -3.33 -9.38
C ILE A 23 24.28 -4.43 -9.13
N ALA A 24 23.95 -5.69 -9.40
CA ALA A 24 24.84 -6.84 -9.20
C ALA A 24 26.08 -6.77 -10.09
N GLU A 25 25.94 -6.31 -11.33
CA GLU A 25 27.06 -6.13 -12.26
C GLU A 25 28.03 -5.04 -11.79
N ARG A 26 27.48 -3.92 -11.27
CA ARG A 26 28.31 -2.74 -10.93
C ARG A 26 28.78 -2.73 -9.48
N PHE A 27 28.00 -3.27 -8.56
CA PHE A 27 28.23 -3.25 -7.12
C PHE A 27 27.95 -4.62 -6.49
N PRO A 28 28.71 -5.68 -6.80
CA PRO A 28 28.43 -7.04 -6.36
C PRO A 28 28.38 -7.19 -4.84
N ASP A 29 29.21 -6.43 -4.11
CA ASP A 29 29.32 -6.49 -2.65
C ASP A 29 28.46 -5.44 -1.92
N ALA A 30 27.65 -4.67 -2.64
CA ALA A 30 26.86 -3.60 -2.03
C ALA A 30 25.57 -4.15 -1.39
N ASN A 31 25.24 -3.64 -0.20
CA ASN A 31 23.96 -3.92 0.47
C ASN A 31 22.73 -3.49 -0.37
N LEU A 32 22.94 -2.65 -1.40
CA LEU A 32 21.91 -2.21 -2.32
C LEU A 32 21.29 -3.38 -3.11
N GLY A 33 22.09 -4.40 -3.44
CA GLY A 33 21.61 -5.62 -4.07
C GLY A 33 20.62 -6.39 -3.19
N ARG A 34 20.94 -6.53 -1.90
CA ARG A 34 20.03 -7.15 -0.91
C ARG A 34 18.75 -6.35 -0.73
N LEU A 35 18.85 -5.02 -0.72
CA LEU A 35 17.69 -4.16 -0.60
C LEU A 35 16.77 -4.30 -1.83
N CYS A 36 17.33 -4.43 -3.03
CA CYS A 36 16.57 -4.68 -4.25
C CYS A 36 15.88 -6.07 -4.21
N GLU A 37 16.53 -7.09 -3.62
CA GLU A 37 15.91 -8.41 -3.39
C GLU A 37 14.72 -8.31 -2.43
N GLN A 38 14.87 -7.63 -1.32
CA GLN A 38 13.76 -7.39 -0.37
C GLN A 38 12.60 -6.64 -1.03
N LEU A 39 12.91 -5.64 -1.86
CA LEU A 39 11.86 -4.92 -2.60
C LEU A 39 11.15 -5.82 -3.62
N LEU A 40 11.84 -6.78 -4.23
CA LEU A 40 11.24 -7.80 -5.09
C LEU A 40 10.28 -8.71 -4.30
N GLU A 41 10.69 -9.19 -3.13
CA GLU A 41 9.82 -9.99 -2.25
C GLU A 41 8.56 -9.21 -1.87
N VAL A 42 8.72 -7.97 -1.38
CA VAL A 42 7.59 -7.10 -1.03
C VAL A 42 6.73 -6.79 -2.24
N SER A 43 7.31 -6.65 -3.43
CA SER A 43 6.55 -6.46 -4.68
C SER A 43 5.66 -7.67 -5.00
N HIS A 44 6.16 -8.90 -4.82
CA HIS A 44 5.35 -10.11 -5.01
C HIS A 44 4.23 -10.20 -3.97
N GLU A 45 4.52 -9.96 -2.70
CA GLU A 45 3.52 -9.94 -1.62
C GLU A 45 2.47 -8.84 -1.85
N ALA A 46 2.88 -7.68 -2.35
CA ALA A 46 1.97 -6.61 -2.74
C ALA A 46 1.02 -7.04 -3.86
N SER A 47 1.52 -7.79 -4.85
CA SER A 47 0.69 -8.37 -5.92
C SER A 47 -0.37 -9.32 -5.38
N ASP A 48 0.04 -10.23 -4.49
CA ASP A 48 -0.87 -11.18 -3.85
C ASP A 48 -1.90 -10.45 -2.98
N CYS A 49 -1.47 -9.43 -2.27
CA CYS A 49 -2.36 -8.58 -1.48
C CYS A 49 -3.38 -7.87 -2.38
N VAL A 50 -2.94 -7.24 -3.46
CA VAL A 50 -3.81 -6.57 -4.44
C VAL A 50 -4.80 -7.55 -5.05
N ALA A 51 -4.36 -8.74 -5.45
CA ALA A 51 -5.23 -9.79 -5.96
C ALA A 51 -6.29 -10.24 -4.92
N TYR A 52 -5.93 -10.24 -3.63
CA TYR A 52 -6.88 -10.49 -2.55
C TYR A 52 -7.87 -9.33 -2.37
N LEU A 53 -7.44 -8.09 -2.52
CA LEU A 53 -8.30 -6.91 -2.39
C LEU A 53 -9.42 -6.90 -3.44
N ASP A 54 -9.12 -7.35 -4.66
CA ASP A 54 -10.08 -7.45 -5.76
C ASP A 54 -11.13 -8.55 -5.56
N ARG A 55 -10.82 -9.56 -4.76
CA ARG A 55 -11.74 -10.68 -4.54
C ARG A 55 -12.85 -10.27 -3.57
N PRO A 56 -14.14 -10.48 -3.94
CA PRO A 56 -15.23 -10.32 -3.00
C PRO A 56 -15.16 -11.44 -1.95
N ASN A 57 -15.33 -11.11 -0.69
CA ASN A 57 -15.44 -12.10 0.38
C ASN A 57 -16.83 -12.77 0.35
N TRP A 58 -16.99 -13.76 -0.54
CA TRP A 58 -18.26 -14.50 -0.70
C TRP A 58 -18.86 -15.02 0.60
N PRO A 59 -18.10 -15.62 1.56
CA PRO A 59 -18.70 -16.09 2.80
C PRO A 59 -19.29 -14.94 3.63
N LEU A 60 -18.65 -13.78 3.65
CA LEU A 60 -19.16 -12.61 4.39
C LEU A 60 -20.41 -12.04 3.73
N ARG A 61 -20.45 -11.99 2.40
CA ARG A 61 -21.63 -11.55 1.63
C ARG A 61 -22.77 -12.52 1.74
N ALA A 62 -22.50 -13.82 1.76
CA ALA A 62 -23.49 -14.86 1.98
C ALA A 62 -24.07 -14.77 3.40
N ALA A 63 -23.25 -14.55 4.43
CA ALA A 63 -23.71 -14.33 5.80
C ALA A 63 -24.59 -13.09 5.93
N ALA A 64 -24.19 -11.97 5.31
CA ALA A 64 -25.01 -10.75 5.27
C ALA A 64 -26.34 -10.98 4.54
N GLY A 65 -26.32 -11.66 3.39
CA GLY A 65 -27.52 -12.03 2.64
C GLY A 65 -28.46 -12.93 3.43
N ALA A 66 -27.91 -13.95 4.12
CA ALA A 66 -28.70 -14.82 4.99
C ALA A 66 -29.35 -14.06 6.15
N ALA A 67 -28.61 -13.15 6.79
CA ALA A 67 -29.16 -12.30 7.85
C ALA A 67 -30.32 -11.42 7.35
N VAL A 68 -30.19 -10.82 6.16
CA VAL A 68 -31.27 -10.04 5.55
C VAL A 68 -32.47 -10.90 5.22
N LEU A 69 -32.28 -12.12 4.70
CA LEU A 69 -33.40 -13.06 4.40
C LEU A 69 -34.09 -13.52 5.67
N ILE A 70 -33.36 -13.80 6.74
CA ILE A 70 -33.94 -14.16 8.06
C ILE A 70 -34.79 -12.99 8.58
N LEU A 71 -34.27 -11.77 8.56
CA LEU A 71 -35.04 -10.60 8.97
C LEU A 71 -36.31 -10.43 8.13
N ALA A 72 -36.20 -10.52 6.81
CA ALA A 72 -37.37 -10.40 5.93
C ALA A 72 -38.43 -11.50 6.23
N SER A 73 -37.97 -12.74 6.47
CA SER A 73 -38.89 -13.85 6.80
C SER A 73 -39.59 -13.64 8.14
N VAL A 74 -38.89 -13.11 9.16
CA VAL A 74 -39.47 -12.79 10.45
C VAL A 74 -40.50 -11.66 10.31
N LEU A 75 -40.19 -10.60 9.58
CA LEU A 75 -41.15 -9.49 9.36
C LEU A 75 -42.40 -9.95 8.61
N VAL A 76 -42.24 -10.80 7.57
CA VAL A 76 -43.39 -11.37 6.85
C VAL A 76 -44.19 -12.26 7.76
N ALA A 77 -43.56 -13.12 8.57
CA ALA A 77 -44.27 -14.01 9.52
C ALA A 77 -45.07 -13.21 10.55
N VAL A 78 -44.49 -12.15 11.13
CA VAL A 78 -45.19 -11.25 12.06
C VAL A 78 -46.35 -10.56 11.35
N GLY A 79 -46.16 -10.05 10.13
CA GLY A 79 -47.23 -9.42 9.34
C GLY A 79 -48.38 -10.36 9.04
N VAL A 80 -48.11 -11.63 8.68
CA VAL A 80 -49.14 -12.64 8.42
C VAL A 80 -49.88 -13.03 9.72
N LEU A 81 -49.14 -13.18 10.83
CA LEU A 81 -49.74 -13.50 12.14
C LEU A 81 -50.63 -12.36 12.64
N THR A 82 -50.24 -11.12 12.48
CA THR A 82 -51.05 -9.95 12.87
C THR A 82 -52.29 -9.78 11.97
N TRP A 83 -52.17 -10.08 10.68
CA TRP A 83 -53.27 -10.02 9.73
C TRP A 83 -54.37 -11.09 10.04
N ASN A 84 -53.95 -12.27 10.46
CA ASN A 84 -54.86 -13.39 10.79
C ASN A 84 -55.32 -13.41 12.26
N ALA A 85 -54.88 -12.45 13.06
CA ALA A 85 -55.26 -12.38 14.46
C ALA A 85 -56.77 -12.05 14.63
N PRO A 86 -57.47 -12.71 15.55
CA PRO A 86 -58.87 -12.43 15.79
C PRO A 86 -59.06 -10.98 16.27
N ALA A 87 -60.18 -10.36 15.85
CA ALA A 87 -60.52 -8.93 15.98
C ALA A 87 -60.58 -8.37 17.42
N ARG A 88 -59.88 -8.96 18.37
CA ARG A 88 -59.77 -8.54 19.80
C ARG A 88 -58.40 -8.00 20.17
N MET A 89 -57.56 -7.61 19.18
CA MET A 89 -56.30 -6.91 19.50
C MET A 89 -56.65 -5.56 20.16
N THR A 90 -56.12 -5.35 21.33
CA THR A 90 -56.16 -4.03 21.97
C THR A 90 -55.18 -3.10 21.32
N LEU A 91 -55.44 -1.77 21.41
CA LEU A 91 -54.52 -0.76 20.90
C LEU A 91 -53.08 -0.92 21.48
N SER A 92 -53.03 -1.37 22.72
CA SER A 92 -51.80 -1.69 23.45
C SER A 92 -51.00 -2.84 22.79
N ASP A 93 -51.68 -3.92 22.37
CA ASP A 93 -51.00 -5.05 21.70
C ASP A 93 -50.45 -4.67 20.34
N LEU A 94 -51.14 -3.78 19.61
CA LEU A 94 -50.67 -3.25 18.34
C LEU A 94 -49.40 -2.39 18.51
N ILE A 95 -49.41 -1.47 19.49
CA ILE A 95 -48.26 -0.62 19.80
C ILE A 95 -47.05 -1.48 20.19
N GLN A 96 -47.22 -2.46 21.04
CA GLN A 96 -46.16 -3.36 21.50
C GLN A 96 -45.56 -4.20 20.35
N THR A 97 -46.40 -4.65 19.42
CA THR A 97 -45.97 -5.41 18.23
C THR A 97 -45.15 -4.52 17.28
N ILE A 98 -45.58 -3.26 17.08
CA ILE A 98 -44.84 -2.29 16.25
C ILE A 98 -43.47 -1.97 16.89
N GLU A 99 -43.47 -1.73 18.22
CA GLU A 99 -42.24 -1.43 18.96
C GLU A 99 -41.22 -2.58 18.86
N ALA A 100 -41.67 -3.83 19.06
CA ALA A 100 -40.83 -5.01 18.90
C ALA A 100 -40.29 -5.13 17.47
N GLY A 101 -41.12 -4.92 16.44
CA GLY A 101 -40.70 -4.96 15.04
C GLY A 101 -39.68 -3.88 14.69
N VAL A 102 -39.84 -2.67 15.19
CA VAL A 102 -38.88 -1.58 14.99
C VAL A 102 -37.53 -1.92 15.64
N ASN A 103 -37.54 -2.43 16.87
CA ASN A 103 -36.33 -2.86 17.56
C ASN A 103 -35.58 -3.96 16.77
N ASP A 104 -36.31 -4.96 16.31
CA ASP A 104 -35.71 -6.04 15.49
C ASP A 104 -35.05 -5.52 14.20
N VAL A 105 -35.73 -4.63 13.48
CA VAL A 105 -35.15 -3.99 12.26
C VAL A 105 -33.88 -3.24 12.59
N VAL A 106 -33.86 -2.48 13.69
CA VAL A 106 -32.66 -1.71 14.10
C VAL A 106 -31.52 -2.65 14.47
N PHE A 107 -31.76 -3.68 15.30
CA PHE A 107 -30.72 -4.63 15.70
C PHE A 107 -30.12 -5.37 14.49
N PHE A 108 -30.97 -5.88 13.61
CA PHE A 108 -30.51 -6.56 12.40
C PHE A 108 -29.83 -5.62 11.43
N GLY A 109 -30.31 -4.39 11.26
CA GLY A 109 -29.67 -3.37 10.43
C GLY A 109 -28.25 -3.06 10.91
N VAL A 110 -28.06 -2.90 12.22
CA VAL A 110 -26.76 -2.74 12.85
C VAL A 110 -25.87 -3.96 12.63
N ALA A 111 -26.39 -5.18 12.81
CA ALA A 111 -25.64 -6.41 12.60
C ALA A 111 -25.15 -6.54 11.15
N VAL A 112 -26.01 -6.31 10.17
CA VAL A 112 -25.67 -6.32 8.73
C VAL A 112 -24.63 -5.26 8.42
N PHE A 113 -24.80 -4.04 8.95
CA PHE A 113 -23.81 -2.95 8.79
C PHE A 113 -22.45 -3.35 9.35
N PHE A 114 -22.37 -3.99 10.50
CA PHE A 114 -21.11 -4.47 11.07
C PHE A 114 -20.48 -5.54 10.18
N ILE A 115 -21.23 -6.53 9.70
CA ILE A 115 -20.73 -7.60 8.84
C ILE A 115 -20.12 -7.01 7.55
N VAL A 116 -20.82 -6.09 6.89
CA VAL A 116 -20.32 -5.43 5.67
C VAL A 116 -19.09 -4.58 5.95
N SER A 117 -19.07 -3.88 7.11
CA SER A 117 -17.95 -3.02 7.51
C SER A 117 -16.68 -3.81 7.84
N ILE A 118 -16.79 -5.07 8.30
CA ILE A 118 -15.62 -5.92 8.62
C ILE A 118 -14.79 -6.20 7.36
N GLU A 119 -15.43 -6.47 6.22
CA GLU A 119 -14.70 -6.72 4.97
C GLU A 119 -13.76 -5.56 4.62
N GLY A 120 -14.28 -4.33 4.63
CA GLY A 120 -13.50 -3.13 4.35
C GLY A 120 -12.36 -2.92 5.35
N ARG A 121 -12.62 -3.16 6.65
CA ARG A 121 -11.59 -3.02 7.70
C ARG A 121 -10.44 -4.02 7.53
N VAL A 122 -10.75 -5.28 7.22
CA VAL A 122 -9.72 -6.33 7.01
C VAL A 122 -8.87 -5.99 5.78
N LYS A 123 -9.50 -5.63 4.67
CA LYS A 123 -8.80 -5.21 3.44
C LYS A 123 -7.91 -4.01 3.68
N ARG A 124 -8.44 -2.96 4.33
CA ARG A 124 -7.66 -1.77 4.71
C ARG A 124 -6.46 -2.12 5.57
N ARG A 125 -6.65 -2.90 6.64
CA ARG A 125 -5.57 -3.29 7.56
C ARG A 125 -4.44 -4.01 6.83
N ARG A 126 -4.77 -4.89 5.89
CA ARG A 126 -3.79 -5.63 5.11
C ARG A 126 -3.01 -4.71 4.16
N ALA A 127 -3.72 -3.82 3.45
CA ALA A 127 -3.09 -2.82 2.58
C ALA A 127 -2.15 -1.89 3.36
N LEU A 128 -2.58 -1.40 4.54
CA LEU A 128 -1.75 -0.53 5.39
C LEU A 128 -0.50 -1.24 5.92
N GLY A 129 -0.57 -2.55 6.21
CA GLY A 129 0.61 -3.35 6.58
C GLY A 129 1.68 -3.32 5.49
N MET A 130 1.29 -3.62 4.25
CA MET A 130 2.20 -3.58 3.10
C MET A 130 2.76 -2.18 2.82
N LEU A 131 1.92 -1.15 2.93
CA LEU A 131 2.37 0.24 2.76
C LEU A 131 3.37 0.66 3.85
N HIS A 132 3.21 0.17 5.07
CA HIS A 132 4.18 0.39 6.15
C HIS A 132 5.54 -0.24 5.83
N GLU A 133 5.58 -1.43 5.27
CA GLU A 133 6.82 -2.08 4.82
C GLU A 133 7.51 -1.31 3.71
N LEU A 134 6.75 -0.86 2.69
CA LEU A 134 7.27 -0.02 1.62
C LEU A 134 7.86 1.29 2.15
N ARG A 135 7.19 1.93 3.12
CA ARG A 135 7.71 3.13 3.79
C ARG A 135 9.02 2.84 4.53
N SER A 136 9.10 1.70 5.22
CA SER A 136 10.33 1.28 5.91
C SER A 136 11.49 1.07 4.93
N LEU A 137 11.23 0.43 3.78
CA LEU A 137 12.22 0.27 2.71
C LEU A 137 12.71 1.62 2.16
N ALA A 138 11.82 2.61 1.98
CA ALA A 138 12.21 3.95 1.56
C ALA A 138 13.19 4.60 2.56
N HIS A 139 12.95 4.45 3.87
CA HIS A 139 13.88 4.93 4.90
C HIS A 139 15.21 4.16 4.91
N ILE A 140 15.20 2.86 4.60
CA ILE A 140 16.43 2.07 4.48
C ILE A 140 17.26 2.55 3.27
N VAL A 141 16.63 2.87 2.14
CA VAL A 141 17.30 3.51 1.00
C VAL A 141 17.97 4.83 1.43
N ASP A 142 17.25 5.66 2.20
CA ASP A 142 17.80 6.92 2.73
C ASP A 142 19.03 6.68 3.62
N MET A 143 18.97 5.71 4.53
CA MET A 143 20.13 5.34 5.36
C MET A 143 21.36 4.93 4.52
N HIS A 144 21.16 4.16 3.46
CA HIS A 144 22.24 3.72 2.59
C HIS A 144 22.91 4.88 1.83
N GLN A 145 22.15 5.92 1.48
CA GLN A 145 22.72 7.10 0.83
C GLN A 145 23.41 8.06 1.82
N LEU A 146 23.01 8.08 3.11
CA LEU A 146 23.63 8.94 4.14
C LEU A 146 25.08 8.55 4.42
N THR A 147 25.43 7.26 4.36
CA THR A 147 26.78 6.77 4.56
C THR A 147 27.73 7.14 3.41
N LYS A 148 27.21 7.61 2.30
CA LYS A 148 27.95 7.95 1.07
C LYS A 148 27.81 9.44 0.75
N ASP A 149 28.38 10.28 1.64
CA ASP A 149 28.31 11.74 1.51
C ASP A 149 29.45 12.27 0.62
N PRO A 150 29.13 12.99 -0.47
CA PRO A 150 30.12 13.56 -1.37
C PRO A 150 31.08 14.55 -0.69
N GLU A 151 30.56 15.31 0.29
CA GLU A 151 31.38 16.32 1.01
C GLU A 151 32.42 15.67 1.92
N ARG A 152 32.10 14.53 2.55
CA ARG A 152 33.06 13.74 3.34
C ARG A 152 34.14 13.13 2.47
N LEU A 153 33.79 12.68 1.25
CA LEU A 153 34.76 12.17 0.28
C LEU A 153 35.65 13.28 -0.28
N ALA A 154 35.13 14.49 -0.46
CA ALA A 154 35.90 15.65 -0.88
C ALA A 154 36.88 16.13 0.20
N SER A 155 36.48 16.14 1.48
CA SER A 155 37.35 16.50 2.61
C SER A 155 38.44 15.46 2.90
N GLN A 156 38.19 14.18 2.64
CA GLN A 156 39.22 13.14 2.70
C GLN A 156 40.26 13.24 1.56
N ARG A 157 39.87 13.80 0.40
CA ARG A 157 40.83 14.11 -0.70
C ARG A 157 41.86 15.17 -0.34
N GLY A 158 41.50 16.10 0.56
CA GLY A 158 42.43 17.12 1.05
C GLY A 158 43.50 16.58 2.02
N ALA A 159 43.32 15.38 2.57
CA ALA A 159 44.24 14.79 3.56
C ALA A 159 45.15 13.68 2.99
N SER A 160 44.91 13.18 1.81
CA SER A 160 45.73 12.14 1.17
C SER A 160 45.86 12.41 -0.34
N SER A 161 46.83 13.22 -0.68
CA SER A 161 47.36 13.34 -2.05
C SER A 161 48.09 12.04 -2.34
N ASP A 162 47.57 11.16 -3.15
CA ASP A 162 48.35 10.58 -4.27
C ASP A 162 47.66 9.50 -5.09
N HIS A 163 46.50 9.04 -4.89
CA HIS A 163 45.86 8.07 -5.83
C HIS A 163 44.31 8.05 -5.70
N ALA A 164 43.66 9.21 -5.70
CA ALA A 164 42.19 9.26 -5.77
C ALA A 164 41.73 8.95 -7.21
N GLN A 165 41.37 7.70 -7.46
CA GLN A 165 40.89 7.26 -8.76
C GLN A 165 39.66 8.07 -9.24
N PRO A 166 39.66 8.58 -10.49
CA PRO A 166 38.51 9.28 -11.09
C PRO A 166 37.22 8.42 -11.12
N THR A 167 37.34 7.11 -11.03
CA THR A 167 36.26 6.13 -10.97
C THR A 167 35.38 6.26 -9.74
N MET A 168 35.90 6.66 -8.58
CA MET A 168 35.15 6.69 -7.31
C MET A 168 33.97 7.68 -7.31
N GLY A 169 34.14 8.84 -7.97
CA GLY A 169 33.06 9.82 -8.09
C GLY A 169 31.99 9.42 -9.14
N ALA A 170 32.40 8.71 -10.21
CA ALA A 170 31.46 8.17 -11.19
C ALA A 170 30.64 7.01 -10.59
N ASP A 171 31.29 6.17 -9.79
CA ASP A 171 30.62 5.06 -9.11
C ASP A 171 29.65 5.55 -8.04
N LEU A 172 29.98 6.62 -7.31
CA LEU A 172 29.06 7.22 -6.35
C LEU A 172 27.82 7.81 -7.02
N GLY A 173 27.98 8.53 -8.14
CA GLY A 173 26.85 9.05 -8.91
C GLY A 173 25.93 7.92 -9.36
N LYS A 174 26.49 6.84 -9.90
CA LYS A 174 25.72 5.68 -10.34
C LYS A 174 25.01 4.95 -9.19
N TYR A 175 25.64 4.85 -8.03
CA TYR A 175 25.03 4.32 -6.82
C TYR A 175 23.81 5.15 -6.39
N LEU A 176 23.92 6.47 -6.43
CA LEU A 176 22.83 7.40 -6.10
C LEU A 176 21.69 7.31 -7.13
N ASP A 177 22.00 7.13 -8.43
CA ASP A 177 21.00 6.87 -9.46
C ASP A 177 20.18 5.61 -9.13
N PHE A 178 20.82 4.52 -8.76
CA PHE A 178 20.12 3.28 -8.37
C PHE A 178 19.26 3.48 -7.12
N CYS A 179 19.69 4.26 -6.13
CA CYS A 179 18.86 4.62 -4.99
C CYS A 179 17.60 5.38 -5.42
N SER A 180 17.73 6.32 -6.37
CA SER A 180 16.58 7.07 -6.89
C SER A 180 15.62 6.17 -7.69
N GLU A 181 16.14 5.22 -8.49
CA GLU A 181 15.31 4.24 -9.19
C GLU A 181 14.54 3.35 -8.21
N LEU A 182 15.18 2.88 -7.12
CA LEU A 182 14.51 2.10 -6.06
C LEU A 182 13.37 2.89 -5.40
N LEU A 183 13.59 4.15 -5.04
CA LEU A 183 12.55 5.02 -4.47
C LEU A 183 11.37 5.20 -5.43
N SER A 184 11.66 5.37 -6.72
CA SER A 184 10.63 5.47 -7.76
C SER A 184 9.79 4.19 -7.88
N LEU A 185 10.42 3.01 -7.73
CA LEU A 185 9.71 1.72 -7.79
C LEU A 185 8.89 1.47 -6.52
N ILE A 186 9.39 1.86 -5.33
CA ILE A 186 8.63 1.83 -4.07
C ILE A 186 7.33 2.65 -4.21
N SER A 187 7.42 3.88 -4.73
CA SER A 187 6.25 4.72 -4.99
C SER A 187 5.25 4.05 -5.94
N LYS A 188 5.73 3.45 -7.03
CA LYS A 188 4.86 2.75 -7.99
C LYS A 188 4.17 1.52 -7.41
N ILE A 189 4.86 0.74 -6.56
CA ILE A 189 4.26 -0.39 -5.86
C ILE A 189 3.19 0.10 -4.89
N ALA A 190 3.43 1.19 -4.15
CA ALA A 190 2.45 1.80 -3.27
C ALA A 190 1.21 2.26 -4.04
N ALA A 191 1.38 2.90 -5.19
CA ALA A 191 0.28 3.39 -6.02
C ALA A 191 -0.64 2.27 -6.56
N LEU A 192 -0.17 1.01 -6.67
CA LEU A 192 -1.02 -0.12 -7.04
C LEU A 192 -2.19 -0.33 -6.08
N PHE A 193 -2.01 -0.06 -4.78
CA PHE A 193 -3.06 -0.29 -3.79
C PHE A 193 -4.27 0.63 -4.00
N VAL A 194 -4.06 1.87 -4.42
CA VAL A 194 -5.14 2.84 -4.68
C VAL A 194 -5.96 2.47 -5.90
N GLN A 195 -5.36 1.77 -6.87
CA GLN A 195 -6.09 1.30 -8.07
C GLN A 195 -7.13 0.22 -7.75
N HIS A 196 -6.93 -0.53 -6.65
CA HIS A 196 -7.71 -1.71 -6.29
C HIS A 196 -8.55 -1.51 -5.02
N LEU A 197 -8.24 -0.51 -4.20
CA LEU A 197 -8.96 -0.22 -2.97
C LEU A 197 -9.30 1.27 -2.88
N ASN A 198 -10.58 1.61 -3.09
CA ASN A 198 -11.07 2.97 -2.92
C ASN A 198 -11.33 3.26 -1.43
N ASP A 199 -10.26 3.60 -0.70
CA ASP A 199 -10.28 3.88 0.73
C ASP A 199 -9.44 5.12 1.03
N SER A 200 -10.03 6.09 1.72
CA SER A 200 -9.37 7.38 1.99
C SER A 200 -8.13 7.27 2.89
N VAL A 201 -8.10 6.28 3.79
CA VAL A 201 -6.95 6.06 4.69
C VAL A 201 -5.79 5.44 3.92
N VAL A 202 -6.09 4.49 3.02
CA VAL A 202 -5.08 3.89 2.13
C VAL A 202 -4.54 4.92 1.16
N LEU A 203 -5.39 5.77 0.59
CA LEU A 203 -4.96 6.87 -0.28
C LEU A 203 -4.02 7.83 0.45
N ALA A 204 -4.36 8.22 1.69
CA ALA A 204 -3.49 9.08 2.50
C ALA A 204 -2.11 8.44 2.75
N ALA A 205 -2.08 7.13 3.09
CA ALA A 205 -0.82 6.42 3.31
C ALA A 205 0.03 6.31 2.03
N VAL A 206 -0.58 6.13 0.86
CA VAL A 206 0.12 6.14 -0.44
C VAL A 206 0.69 7.53 -0.72
N ASN A 207 -0.08 8.59 -0.53
CA ASN A 207 0.39 9.97 -0.71
C ASN A 207 1.60 10.27 0.19
N GLU A 208 1.57 9.82 1.46
CA GLU A 208 2.73 9.98 2.36
C GLU A 208 3.99 9.27 1.83
N ILE A 209 3.85 8.09 1.23
CA ILE A 209 4.98 7.36 0.61
C ILE A 209 5.47 8.10 -0.63
N GLU A 210 4.58 8.62 -1.46
CA GLU A 210 4.94 9.38 -2.66
C GLU A 210 5.66 10.68 -2.31
N GLU A 211 5.21 11.41 -1.30
CA GLU A 211 5.88 12.60 -0.77
C GLU A 211 7.27 12.25 -0.20
N LEU A 212 7.37 11.19 0.61
CA LEU A 212 8.62 10.71 1.16
C LEU A 212 9.63 10.37 0.06
N THR A 213 9.24 9.52 -0.88
CA THR A 213 10.12 9.05 -1.96
C THR A 213 10.54 10.18 -2.90
N THR A 214 9.64 11.13 -3.17
CA THR A 214 9.94 12.33 -3.95
C THR A 214 10.92 13.24 -3.21
N GLY A 215 10.71 13.48 -1.92
CA GLY A 215 11.62 14.27 -1.09
C GLY A 215 13.01 13.66 -0.99
N LEU A 216 13.11 12.34 -0.83
CA LEU A 216 14.37 11.61 -0.79
C LEU A 216 15.08 11.64 -2.14
N SER A 217 14.36 11.46 -3.25
CA SER A 217 14.91 11.58 -4.61
C SER A 217 15.44 12.98 -4.89
N GLY A 218 14.77 14.02 -4.39
CA GLY A 218 15.24 15.39 -4.46
C GLY A 218 16.58 15.61 -3.75
N LYS A 219 16.76 15.02 -2.56
CA LYS A 219 18.04 15.05 -1.83
C LYS A 219 19.15 14.31 -2.59
N ILE A 220 18.83 13.16 -3.19
CA ILE A 220 19.76 12.43 -4.04
C ILE A 220 20.22 13.29 -5.23
N TRP A 221 19.29 13.93 -5.90
CA TRP A 221 19.56 14.79 -7.02
C TRP A 221 20.49 15.96 -6.67
N GLN A 222 20.28 16.57 -5.49
CA GLN A 222 21.19 17.60 -4.99
C GLN A 222 22.61 17.07 -4.80
N LYS A 223 22.78 15.86 -4.25
CA LYS A 223 24.10 15.24 -4.07
C LYS A 223 24.78 14.94 -5.41
N ILE A 224 24.04 14.46 -6.41
CA ILE A 224 24.58 14.22 -7.77
C ILE A 224 25.07 15.54 -8.37
N THR A 225 24.30 16.61 -8.25
CA THR A 225 24.67 17.94 -8.75
C THR A 225 25.95 18.47 -8.09
N ILE A 226 26.12 18.26 -6.78
CA ILE A 226 27.35 18.64 -6.06
C ILE A 226 28.55 17.84 -6.58
N LEU A 227 28.37 16.51 -6.78
CA LEU A 227 29.43 15.65 -7.34
C LEU A 227 29.90 16.10 -8.73
N GLU A 228 28.96 16.48 -9.58
CA GLU A 228 29.28 16.96 -10.94
C GLU A 228 30.06 18.28 -10.90
N ARG A 229 29.66 19.21 -10.01
CA ARG A 229 30.40 20.47 -9.83
C ARG A 229 31.84 20.24 -9.33
N VAL A 230 32.02 19.34 -8.36
CA VAL A 230 33.34 19.00 -7.81
C VAL A 230 34.24 18.31 -8.86
N LYS A 231 33.63 17.61 -9.83
CA LYS A 231 34.41 17.02 -10.96
C LYS A 231 34.82 18.05 -11.99
N ALA A 232 34.03 19.11 -12.18
CA ALA A 232 34.27 20.16 -13.17
C ALA A 232 35.25 21.26 -12.67
N SER A 233 35.53 21.31 -11.38
CA SER A 233 36.45 22.21 -10.70
C SER A 233 37.82 21.57 -10.49
#